data_2ae36e2a33f487acb028107b612890a8
#
_entry.id   2ae36e2a33f487acb028107b612890a8
#
_cell.length_a   1.000
_cell.length_b   1.000
_cell.length_c   1.000
_cell.angle_alpha   90.00
_cell.angle_beta   90.00
_cell.angle_gamma   90.00
#
_symmetry.space_group_name_H-M   'P 1'
#
loop_
_entity.id
_entity.type
_entity.pdbx_description
1 polymer ?
#
loop_
_entity_poly.entity_id
_entity_poly.type
_entity_poly.pdbx_seq_one_letter_code
_entity_poly.pdbx_strand_id
1 'polypeptide(L)'
;MAAPGNKPQNLIATLRELLAYMGRHKLLFLAVALLVSVSAIANLLGTYMIRPVVDSLAGGAYADFVAGIIATALIYAAGVVAAFAYTQVMVHAAQKVLVDIRRDLFAHLQKLPLSYFDTHNRGDIMSYFTNDVDTVAEAMNNSFAMVIQSAIQIVGTLAMIFILNFNRPSQKEILQPQRLQD
;
A
#
# COMPACT_ATOMS: atom_id res chain seq x y z
N MET A 1 -3.13 -35.42 -9.33
CA MET A 1 -2.65 -35.57 -7.95
C MET A 1 -1.73 -34.38 -7.68
N ALA A 2 -2.17 -33.42 -6.92
CA ALA A 2 -1.35 -32.26 -6.57
C ALA A 2 -0.25 -32.72 -5.60
N ALA A 3 1.01 -32.44 -5.93
CA ALA A 3 2.13 -32.70 -5.05
C ALA A 3 1.94 -31.88 -3.75
N PRO A 4 2.25 -32.42 -2.56
CA PRO A 4 2.15 -31.69 -1.33
C PRO A 4 3.14 -30.51 -1.39
N GLY A 5 2.59 -29.29 -1.42
CA GLY A 5 3.39 -28.08 -1.39
C GLY A 5 4.33 -28.11 -0.19
N ASN A 6 5.61 -28.17 -0.49
CA ASN A 6 6.69 -28.13 0.51
C ASN A 6 6.56 -26.77 1.21
N LYS A 7 5.98 -26.73 2.42
CA LYS A 7 5.91 -25.52 3.22
C LYS A 7 7.34 -24.99 3.38
N PRO A 8 7.62 -23.73 3.08
CA PRO A 8 8.96 -23.18 3.24
C PRO A 8 9.40 -23.38 4.68
N GLN A 9 10.45 -24.16 4.89
CA GLN A 9 10.93 -24.55 6.22
C GLN A 9 11.39 -23.35 7.06
N ASN A 10 11.56 -22.15 6.42
CA ASN A 10 11.92 -20.90 7.09
C ASN A 10 11.32 -19.70 6.35
N LEU A 11 10.06 -19.39 6.62
CA LEU A 11 9.39 -18.18 6.09
C LEU A 11 10.21 -16.90 6.31
N ILE A 12 10.85 -16.78 7.48
CA ILE A 12 11.66 -15.60 7.85
C ILE A 12 12.91 -15.50 6.97
N ALA A 13 13.57 -16.62 6.64
CA ALA A 13 14.74 -16.63 5.78
C ALA A 13 14.35 -16.20 4.35
N THR A 14 13.26 -16.73 3.81
CA THR A 14 12.75 -16.38 2.48
C THR A 14 12.36 -14.90 2.39
N LEU A 15 11.68 -14.37 3.43
CA LEU A 15 11.35 -12.94 3.50
C LEU A 15 12.59 -12.06 3.57
N ARG A 16 13.62 -12.48 4.31
CA ARG A 16 14.89 -11.76 4.41
C ARG A 16 15.63 -11.72 3.07
N GLU A 17 15.62 -12.79 2.32
CA GLU A 17 16.21 -12.83 0.98
C GLU A 17 15.47 -11.92 0.01
N LEU A 18 14.13 -11.94 0.00
CA LEU A 18 13.33 -11.02 -0.80
C LEU A 18 13.61 -9.56 -0.44
N LEU A 19 13.69 -9.23 0.84
CA LEU A 19 14.06 -7.89 1.31
C LEU A 19 15.49 -7.49 0.89
N ALA A 20 16.42 -8.45 0.80
CA ALA A 20 17.77 -8.20 0.31
C ALA A 20 17.79 -7.84 -1.18
N TYR A 21 16.96 -8.51 -2.01
CA TYR A 21 16.78 -8.13 -3.42
C TYR A 21 16.16 -6.74 -3.57
N MET A 22 15.13 -6.43 -2.75
CA MET A 22 14.55 -5.08 -2.72
C MET A 22 15.58 -4.02 -2.31
N GLY A 23 16.50 -4.35 -1.40
CA GLY A 23 17.57 -3.47 -0.93
C GLY A 23 18.55 -3.05 -2.03
N ARG A 24 18.72 -3.84 -3.10
CA ARG A 24 19.53 -3.46 -4.27
C ARG A 24 18.91 -2.28 -5.03
N HIS A 25 17.58 -2.14 -5.00
CA HIS A 25 16.81 -1.10 -5.70
C HIS A 25 16.11 -0.13 -4.73
N LYS A 26 16.74 0.13 -3.58
CA LYS A 26 16.16 0.92 -2.46
C LYS A 26 15.55 2.26 -2.87
N LEU A 27 16.11 2.95 -3.86
CA LEU A 27 15.58 4.24 -4.33
C LEU A 27 14.20 4.10 -4.99
N LEU A 28 13.97 3.03 -5.76
CA LEU A 28 12.66 2.78 -6.37
C LEU A 28 11.61 2.45 -5.31
N PHE A 29 11.95 1.59 -4.35
CA PHE A 29 11.04 1.23 -3.26
C PHE A 29 10.78 2.40 -2.32
N LEU A 30 11.75 3.28 -2.10
CA LEU A 30 11.57 4.53 -1.36
C LEU A 30 10.60 5.48 -2.11
N ALA A 31 10.76 5.63 -3.42
CA ALA A 31 9.85 6.43 -4.23
C ALA A 31 8.43 5.88 -4.19
N VAL A 32 8.25 4.55 -4.28
CA VAL A 32 6.94 3.90 -4.12
C VAL A 32 6.37 4.19 -2.73
N ALA A 33 7.15 4.03 -1.66
CA ALA A 33 6.71 4.29 -0.30
C ALA A 33 6.24 5.74 -0.10
N LEU A 34 6.96 6.71 -0.66
CA LEU A 34 6.59 8.12 -0.61
C LEU A 34 5.28 8.39 -1.38
N LEU A 35 5.15 7.87 -2.60
CA LEU A 35 3.95 8.07 -3.41
C LEU A 35 2.71 7.38 -2.81
N VAL A 36 2.87 6.16 -2.26
CA VAL A 36 1.80 5.48 -1.51
C VAL A 36 1.39 6.29 -0.29
N SER A 37 2.36 6.87 0.43
CA SER A 37 2.08 7.72 1.59
C SER A 37 1.28 8.97 1.21
N VAL A 38 1.66 9.64 0.12
CA VAL A 38 0.92 10.79 -0.41
C VAL A 38 -0.52 10.41 -0.77
N SER A 39 -0.71 9.30 -1.48
CA SER A 39 -2.03 8.80 -1.86
C SER A 39 -2.89 8.45 -0.63
N ALA A 40 -2.31 7.77 0.36
CA ALA A 40 -3.03 7.41 1.59
C ALA A 40 -3.43 8.64 2.42
N ILE A 41 -2.53 9.63 2.55
CA ILE A 41 -2.81 10.89 3.24
C ILE A 41 -3.89 11.68 2.51
N ALA A 42 -3.85 11.75 1.18
CA ALA A 42 -4.87 12.41 0.39
C ALA A 42 -6.26 11.78 0.62
N ASN A 43 -6.33 10.45 0.71
CA ASN A 43 -7.56 9.72 1.01
C ASN A 43 -8.10 10.07 2.41
N LEU A 44 -7.24 10.10 3.42
CA LEU A 44 -7.61 10.49 4.79
C LEU A 44 -8.09 11.95 4.86
N LEU A 45 -7.37 12.89 4.22
CA LEU A 45 -7.74 14.30 4.18
C LEU A 45 -9.05 14.52 3.42
N GLY A 46 -9.25 13.83 2.30
CA GLY A 46 -10.51 13.89 1.55
C GLY A 46 -11.70 13.43 2.39
N THR A 47 -11.53 12.34 3.15
CA THR A 47 -12.55 11.86 4.08
C THR A 47 -12.82 12.88 5.21
N TYR A 48 -11.78 13.51 5.73
CA TYR A 48 -11.93 14.55 6.76
C TYR A 48 -12.70 15.78 6.26
N MET A 49 -12.51 16.15 4.99
CA MET A 49 -13.17 17.30 4.36
C MET A 49 -14.69 17.13 4.22
N ILE A 50 -15.22 15.92 4.30
CA ILE A 50 -16.67 15.66 4.19
C ILE A 50 -17.43 16.45 5.27
N ARG A 51 -16.93 16.48 6.51
CA ARG A 51 -17.60 17.16 7.62
C ARG A 51 -17.72 18.67 7.42
N PRO A 52 -16.63 19.46 7.20
CA PRO A 52 -16.76 20.90 6.99
C PRO A 52 -17.58 21.25 5.76
N VAL A 53 -17.57 20.42 4.71
CA VAL A 53 -18.41 20.62 3.52
C VAL A 53 -19.89 20.46 3.86
N VAL A 54 -20.27 19.45 4.63
CA VAL A 54 -21.66 19.24 5.07
C VAL A 54 -22.10 20.34 6.03
N ASP A 55 -21.23 20.76 6.95
CA ASP A 55 -21.54 21.82 7.93
C ASP A 55 -21.77 23.17 7.24
N SER A 56 -21.00 23.49 6.17
CA SER A 56 -21.19 24.72 5.39
C SER A 56 -22.51 24.73 4.60
N LEU A 57 -22.97 23.59 4.12
CA LEU A 57 -24.27 23.44 3.49
C LEU A 57 -25.40 23.66 4.49
N ALA A 58 -25.30 23.05 5.68
CA ALA A 58 -26.29 23.19 6.75
C ALA A 58 -26.37 24.64 7.29
N GLY A 59 -25.24 25.37 7.30
CA GLY A 59 -25.14 26.77 7.69
C GLY A 59 -25.58 27.79 6.62
N GLY A 60 -25.97 27.33 5.41
CA GLY A 60 -26.38 28.20 4.31
C GLY A 60 -25.25 28.98 3.65
N ALA A 61 -23.98 28.63 3.93
CA ALA A 61 -22.79 29.27 3.36
C ALA A 61 -22.43 28.63 2.00
N TYR A 62 -23.20 28.94 0.95
CA TYR A 62 -23.04 28.30 -0.37
C TYR A 62 -21.66 28.54 -1.01
N ALA A 63 -21.03 29.68 -0.77
CA ALA A 63 -19.69 29.95 -1.30
C ALA A 63 -18.65 29.01 -0.67
N ASP A 64 -18.70 28.80 0.64
CA ASP A 64 -17.80 27.91 1.38
C ASP A 64 -18.07 26.44 1.04
N PHE A 65 -19.33 26.08 0.80
CA PHE A 65 -19.71 24.76 0.33
C PHE A 65 -19.09 24.42 -1.03
N VAL A 66 -19.22 25.33 -2.02
CA VAL A 66 -18.61 25.12 -3.34
C VAL A 66 -17.09 25.09 -3.28
N ALA A 67 -16.48 25.98 -2.50
CA ALA A 67 -15.03 25.99 -2.28
C ALA A 67 -14.56 24.69 -1.61
N GLY A 68 -15.30 24.17 -0.64
CA GLY A 68 -15.03 22.90 0.03
C GLY A 68 -15.10 21.69 -0.92
N ILE A 69 -16.08 21.65 -1.82
CA ILE A 69 -16.18 20.61 -2.86
C ILE A 69 -14.97 20.67 -3.79
N ILE A 70 -14.60 21.85 -4.28
CA ILE A 70 -13.46 22.01 -5.16
C ILE A 70 -12.16 21.57 -4.47
N ALA A 71 -11.95 22.02 -3.22
CA ALA A 71 -10.77 21.62 -2.44
C ALA A 71 -10.71 20.09 -2.26
N THR A 72 -11.83 19.47 -1.90
CA THR A 72 -11.91 18.01 -1.75
C THR A 72 -11.61 17.28 -3.07
N ALA A 73 -12.16 17.77 -4.18
CA ALA A 73 -11.90 17.22 -5.50
C ALA A 73 -10.41 17.31 -5.89
N LEU A 74 -9.75 18.44 -5.58
CA LEU A 74 -8.32 18.62 -5.83
C LEU A 74 -7.46 17.67 -4.98
N ILE A 75 -7.82 17.46 -3.71
CA ILE A 75 -7.13 16.52 -2.81
C ILE A 75 -7.25 15.08 -3.36
N TYR A 76 -8.45 14.67 -3.76
CA TYR A 76 -8.63 13.34 -4.35
C TYR A 76 -7.93 13.19 -5.70
N ALA A 77 -7.95 14.23 -6.55
CA ALA A 77 -7.23 14.23 -7.82
C ALA A 77 -5.72 14.05 -7.61
N ALA A 78 -5.13 14.77 -6.65
CA ALA A 78 -3.72 14.59 -6.27
C ALA A 78 -3.45 13.17 -5.75
N GLY A 79 -4.36 12.60 -4.94
CA GLY A 79 -4.29 11.22 -4.46
C GLY A 79 -4.32 10.20 -5.59
N VAL A 80 -5.18 10.38 -6.59
CA VAL A 80 -5.28 9.51 -7.77
C VAL A 80 -4.02 9.59 -8.63
N VAL A 81 -3.48 10.78 -8.86
CA VAL A 81 -2.22 10.96 -9.61
C VAL A 81 -1.07 10.25 -8.88
N ALA A 82 -0.97 10.40 -7.56
CA ALA A 82 0.02 9.70 -6.76
C ALA A 82 -0.17 8.18 -6.80
N ALA A 83 -1.43 7.70 -6.77
CA ALA A 83 -1.78 6.28 -6.89
C ALA A 83 -1.36 5.70 -8.24
N PHE A 84 -1.63 6.40 -9.33
CA PHE A 84 -1.18 6.00 -10.66
C PHE A 84 0.34 5.96 -10.75
N ALA A 85 1.01 7.00 -10.24
CA ALA A 85 2.47 7.09 -10.26
C ALA A 85 3.13 5.95 -9.47
N TYR A 86 2.67 5.65 -8.24
CA TYR A 86 3.28 4.56 -7.48
C TYR A 86 3.06 3.20 -8.15
N THR A 87 1.92 2.97 -8.78
CA THR A 87 1.65 1.73 -9.50
C THR A 87 2.66 1.53 -10.64
N GLN A 88 2.94 2.56 -11.42
CA GLN A 88 3.92 2.49 -12.51
C GLN A 88 5.35 2.26 -11.99
N VAL A 89 5.74 2.98 -10.94
CA VAL A 89 7.06 2.82 -10.33
C VAL A 89 7.21 1.43 -9.70
N MET A 90 6.14 0.90 -9.08
CA MET A 90 6.16 -0.42 -8.45
C MET A 90 6.34 -1.53 -9.48
N VAL A 91 5.64 -1.48 -10.61
CA VAL A 91 5.82 -2.42 -11.72
C VAL A 91 7.28 -2.40 -12.19
N HIS A 92 7.86 -1.21 -12.37
CA HIS A 92 9.27 -1.08 -12.76
C HIS A 92 10.24 -1.65 -11.71
N ALA A 93 9.97 -1.41 -10.43
CA ALA A 93 10.78 -1.93 -9.33
C ALA A 93 10.72 -3.46 -9.27
N ALA A 94 9.52 -4.03 -9.37
CA ALA A 94 9.32 -5.48 -9.40
C ALA A 94 10.05 -6.13 -10.59
N GLN A 95 9.94 -5.57 -11.79
CA GLN A 95 10.63 -6.09 -12.97
C GLN A 95 12.16 -6.12 -12.79
N LYS A 96 12.76 -5.11 -12.15
CA LYS A 96 14.20 -5.13 -11.86
C LYS A 96 14.57 -6.24 -10.88
N VAL A 97 13.78 -6.43 -9.83
CA VAL A 97 13.99 -7.52 -8.88
C VAL A 97 13.84 -8.88 -9.56
N LEU A 98 12.85 -9.03 -10.48
CA LEU A 98 12.69 -10.27 -11.25
C LEU A 98 13.91 -10.60 -12.10
N VAL A 99 14.46 -9.61 -12.77
CA VAL A 99 15.67 -9.81 -13.59
C VAL A 99 16.83 -10.30 -12.72
N ASP A 100 17.00 -9.72 -11.52
CA ASP A 100 18.03 -10.15 -10.58
C ASP A 100 17.78 -11.60 -10.10
N ILE A 101 16.56 -11.93 -9.73
CA ILE A 101 16.19 -13.29 -9.30
C ILE A 101 16.43 -14.30 -10.44
N ARG A 102 15.98 -14.00 -11.65
CA ARG A 102 16.18 -14.89 -12.81
C ARG A 102 17.66 -15.08 -13.13
N ARG A 103 18.47 -14.01 -13.02
CA ARG A 103 19.93 -14.08 -13.21
C ARG A 103 20.58 -14.99 -12.16
N ASP A 104 20.25 -14.79 -10.89
CA ASP A 104 20.85 -15.57 -9.80
C ASP A 104 20.40 -17.03 -9.87
N LEU A 105 19.12 -17.29 -10.22
CA LEU A 105 18.59 -18.63 -10.47
C LEU A 105 19.31 -19.33 -11.63
N PHE A 106 19.52 -18.63 -12.74
CA PHE A 106 20.24 -19.18 -13.90
C PHE A 106 21.71 -19.49 -13.57
N ALA A 107 22.38 -18.58 -12.86
CA ALA A 107 23.75 -18.80 -12.41
C ALA A 107 23.88 -19.99 -11.44
N HIS A 108 22.84 -20.24 -10.65
CA HIS A 108 22.79 -21.41 -9.77
C HIS A 108 22.57 -22.70 -10.55
N LEU A 109 21.65 -22.68 -11.52
CA LEU A 109 21.34 -23.83 -12.38
C LEU A 109 22.58 -24.32 -13.18
N GLN A 110 23.42 -23.38 -13.66
CA GLN A 110 24.64 -23.70 -14.38
C GLN A 110 25.69 -24.43 -13.53
N LYS A 111 25.60 -24.36 -12.22
CA LYS A 111 26.54 -25.04 -11.29
C LYS A 111 26.07 -26.44 -10.90
N LEU A 112 24.87 -26.84 -11.29
CA LEU A 112 24.33 -28.16 -10.96
C LEU A 112 24.97 -29.23 -11.82
N PRO A 113 25.23 -30.44 -11.26
CA PRO A 113 25.79 -31.56 -12.02
C PRO A 113 24.78 -32.06 -13.05
N LEU A 114 25.26 -32.69 -14.14
CA LEU A 114 24.43 -33.17 -15.22
C LEU A 114 23.38 -34.20 -14.74
N SER A 115 23.73 -35.00 -13.72
CA SER A 115 22.82 -35.95 -13.08
C SER A 115 21.54 -35.33 -12.51
N TYR A 116 21.57 -34.06 -12.15
CA TYR A 116 20.39 -33.32 -11.70
C TYR A 116 19.38 -33.20 -12.85
N PHE A 117 19.84 -32.90 -14.06
CA PHE A 117 18.99 -32.73 -15.24
C PHE A 117 18.44 -34.05 -15.78
N ASP A 118 19.10 -35.17 -15.48
CA ASP A 118 18.62 -36.52 -15.84
C ASP A 118 17.50 -37.02 -14.91
N THR A 119 17.48 -36.51 -13.67
CA THR A 119 16.51 -36.92 -12.65
C THR A 119 15.31 -36.00 -12.50
N HIS A 120 15.40 -34.76 -13.00
CA HIS A 120 14.33 -33.75 -12.89
C HIS A 120 13.70 -33.46 -14.25
N ASN A 121 12.38 -33.30 -14.25
CA ASN A 121 11.64 -32.98 -15.46
C ASN A 121 12.02 -31.57 -15.95
N ARG A 122 12.36 -31.40 -17.20
CA ARG A 122 12.69 -30.12 -17.83
C ARG A 122 11.53 -29.12 -17.71
N GLY A 123 10.30 -29.58 -17.73
CA GLY A 123 9.11 -28.76 -17.54
C GLY A 123 9.05 -28.13 -16.15
N ASP A 124 9.40 -28.89 -15.11
CA ASP A 124 9.42 -28.38 -13.72
C ASP A 124 10.50 -27.31 -13.55
N ILE A 125 11.69 -27.55 -14.10
CA ILE A 125 12.78 -26.57 -14.08
C ILE A 125 12.34 -25.26 -14.78
N MET A 126 11.66 -25.36 -15.93
CA MET A 126 11.19 -24.20 -16.66
C MET A 126 10.08 -23.45 -15.91
N SER A 127 9.23 -24.17 -15.17
CA SER A 127 8.20 -23.59 -14.32
C SER A 127 8.77 -22.66 -13.25
N TYR A 128 9.92 -22.97 -12.65
CA TYR A 128 10.60 -22.09 -11.70
C TYR A 128 10.99 -20.74 -12.32
N PHE A 129 11.42 -20.74 -13.60
CA PHE A 129 11.83 -19.51 -14.30
C PHE A 129 10.66 -18.63 -14.76
N THR A 130 9.51 -19.24 -15.00
CA THR A 130 8.34 -18.54 -15.53
C THR A 130 7.31 -18.32 -14.42
N ASN A 131 6.64 -19.36 -13.98
CA ASN A 131 5.46 -19.26 -13.13
C ASN A 131 5.80 -18.84 -11.70
N ASP A 132 6.82 -19.44 -11.09
CA ASP A 132 7.14 -19.17 -9.68
C ASP A 132 7.74 -17.77 -9.51
N VAL A 133 8.62 -17.36 -10.43
CA VAL A 133 9.22 -16.01 -10.40
C VAL A 133 8.16 -14.95 -10.67
N ASP A 134 7.22 -15.16 -11.58
CA ASP A 134 6.13 -14.22 -11.86
C ASP A 134 5.16 -14.12 -10.67
N THR A 135 4.89 -15.23 -9.97
CA THR A 135 4.09 -15.23 -8.74
C THR A 135 4.75 -14.38 -7.63
N VAL A 136 6.08 -14.46 -7.50
CA VAL A 136 6.82 -13.60 -6.55
C VAL A 136 6.67 -12.13 -6.90
N ALA A 137 6.73 -11.78 -8.19
CA ALA A 137 6.53 -10.40 -8.65
C ALA A 137 5.13 -9.87 -8.33
N GLU A 138 4.11 -10.67 -8.60
CA GLU A 138 2.73 -10.31 -8.31
C GLU A 138 2.52 -10.12 -6.80
N ALA A 139 3.05 -11.02 -5.99
CA ALA A 139 3.00 -10.90 -4.53
C ALA A 139 3.71 -9.61 -4.05
N MET A 140 4.87 -9.28 -4.60
CA MET A 140 5.59 -8.04 -4.27
C MET A 140 4.79 -6.80 -4.66
N ASN A 141 4.23 -6.77 -5.87
CA ASN A 141 3.45 -5.64 -6.36
C ASN A 141 2.26 -5.33 -5.46
N ASN A 142 1.51 -6.37 -5.07
CA ASN A 142 0.29 -6.20 -4.29
C ASN A 142 0.58 -5.97 -2.80
N SER A 143 1.51 -6.75 -2.21
CA SER A 143 1.72 -6.74 -0.76
C SER A 143 2.46 -5.50 -0.28
N PHE A 144 3.47 -5.01 -1.01
CA PHE A 144 4.30 -3.89 -0.55
C PHE A 144 3.49 -2.59 -0.40
N ALA A 145 2.75 -2.21 -1.44
CA ALA A 145 1.92 -1.01 -1.41
C ALA A 145 0.79 -1.15 -0.37
N MET A 146 0.16 -2.33 -0.28
CA MET A 146 -0.93 -2.61 0.64
C MET A 146 -0.50 -2.50 2.11
N VAL A 147 0.66 -3.01 2.48
CA VAL A 147 1.18 -2.93 3.86
C VAL A 147 1.41 -1.48 4.28
N ILE A 148 2.07 -0.68 3.42
CA ILE A 148 2.32 0.73 3.70
C ILE A 148 1.01 1.50 3.80
N GLN A 149 0.11 1.31 2.84
CA GLN A 149 -1.20 1.97 2.81
C GLN A 149 -2.02 1.64 4.06
N SER A 150 -2.10 0.36 4.44
CA SER A 150 -2.84 -0.08 5.62
C SER A 150 -2.26 0.48 6.91
N ALA A 151 -0.92 0.52 7.05
CA ALA A 151 -0.27 1.10 8.21
C ALA A 151 -0.61 2.59 8.36
N ILE A 152 -0.53 3.37 7.28
CA ILE A 152 -0.87 4.80 7.28
C ILE A 152 -2.37 4.99 7.58
N GLN A 153 -3.24 4.16 6.99
CA GLN A 153 -4.68 4.21 7.21
C GLN A 153 -5.04 3.97 8.68
N ILE A 154 -4.46 2.94 9.30
CA ILE A 154 -4.72 2.61 10.71
C ILE A 154 -4.24 3.75 11.61
N VAL A 155 -2.96 4.15 11.48
CA VAL A 155 -2.37 5.20 12.30
C VAL A 155 -3.09 6.54 12.08
N GLY A 156 -3.35 6.91 10.82
CA GLY A 156 -4.03 8.14 10.48
C GLY A 156 -5.47 8.20 10.97
N THR A 157 -6.21 7.10 10.86
CA THR A 157 -7.59 7.02 11.38
C THR A 157 -7.63 7.11 12.90
N LEU A 158 -6.73 6.40 13.60
CA LEU A 158 -6.63 6.51 15.07
C LEU A 158 -6.26 7.92 15.50
N ALA A 159 -5.29 8.55 14.84
CA ALA A 159 -4.91 9.93 15.12
C ALA A 159 -6.09 10.90 14.90
N MET A 160 -6.83 10.76 13.80
CA MET A 160 -8.04 11.56 13.53
C MET A 160 -9.10 11.38 14.60
N ILE A 161 -9.40 10.15 15.00
CA ILE A 161 -10.38 9.87 16.06
C ILE A 161 -9.95 10.55 17.36
N PHE A 162 -8.66 10.47 17.71
CA PHE A 162 -8.14 11.09 18.92
C PHE A 162 -8.23 12.61 18.88
N ILE A 163 -7.83 13.25 17.77
CA ILE A 163 -7.90 14.70 17.58
C ILE A 163 -9.36 15.20 17.62
N LEU A 164 -10.26 14.49 16.92
CA LEU A 164 -11.68 14.85 16.88
C LEU A 164 -12.36 14.67 18.24
N ASN A 165 -11.97 13.66 19.01
CA ASN A 165 -12.56 13.41 20.33
C ASN A 165 -12.04 14.38 21.38
N PHE A 166 -10.75 14.77 21.29
CA PHE A 166 -10.14 15.73 22.19
C PHE A 166 -10.65 17.17 21.94
N ASN A 167 -11.01 17.48 20.70
CA ASN A 167 -11.49 18.80 20.28
C ASN A 167 -13.02 18.94 20.33
N ARG A 168 -13.74 18.00 20.95
CA ARG A 168 -15.17 18.18 21.24
C ARG A 168 -15.30 19.07 22.47
N PRO A 169 -15.82 20.31 22.36
CA PRO A 169 -16.28 21.07 23.53
C PRO A 169 -17.29 20.17 24.24
N SER A 170 -17.10 20.05 25.55
CA SER A 170 -17.90 19.18 26.42
C SER A 170 -19.39 19.36 26.11
N GLN A 171 -20.08 18.29 25.72
CA GLN A 171 -21.53 18.27 25.45
C GLN A 171 -22.40 18.73 26.65
N LYS A 172 -21.78 19.12 27.77
CA LYS A 172 -22.47 19.68 28.94
C LYS A 172 -23.01 21.10 28.73
N GLU A 173 -22.50 21.84 27.71
CA GLU A 173 -23.03 23.19 27.42
C GLU A 173 -24.28 23.19 26.54
N ILE A 174 -24.55 22.12 25.80
CA ILE A 174 -25.74 22.04 24.92
C ILE A 174 -26.98 21.57 25.69
N LEU A 175 -26.81 20.98 26.87
CA LEU A 175 -27.88 20.49 27.73
C LEU A 175 -28.33 21.48 28.82
N GLN A 176 -27.90 22.72 28.78
CA GLN A 176 -28.44 23.84 29.56
C GLN A 176 -29.12 24.87 28.66
N PRO A 177 -30.24 24.55 28.00
CA PRO A 177 -31.16 25.59 27.59
C PRO A 177 -32.33 25.61 28.59
N GLN A 178 -32.65 26.74 29.11
CA GLN A 178 -33.96 27.07 29.71
C GLN A 178 -34.27 26.52 31.12
N ARG A 179 -33.44 26.90 32.11
CA ARG A 179 -33.92 26.91 33.50
C ARG A 179 -33.70 28.28 34.19
N LEU A 180 -33.87 29.37 33.48
CA LEU A 180 -33.89 30.70 34.07
C LEU A 180 -34.88 31.60 33.34
N GLN A 181 -36.09 31.16 33.17
CA GLN A 181 -37.27 32.01 32.93
C GLN A 181 -38.48 31.35 33.54
N ASP A 182 -38.58 31.36 34.88
CA ASP A 182 -39.76 31.39 35.69
C ASP A 182 -39.49 32.19 36.97
#